data_2333d9e4be68f9ccf872d337c19bd138
#
_entry.id   2333d9e4be68f9ccf872d337c19bd138
#
_cell.length_a   1.000
_cell.length_b   1.000
_cell.length_c   1.000
_cell.angle_alpha   90.00
_cell.angle_beta   90.00
_cell.angle_gamma   90.00
#
_symmetry.space_group_name_H-M   'P 1'
#
loop_
_entity.id
_entity.type
_entity.pdbx_description
1 polymer ?
#
loop_
_entity_poly.entity_id
_entity_poly.type
_entity_poly.pdbx_seq_one_letter_code
_entity_poly.pdbx_strand_id
1 'polypeptide(L)'
;MTKHKYTRSQTSLHPEIIDLLNDQVSKEAEASSLYLAMASWAEYNGYSRSAEFFYDHAVEERDHMMKIFRFLNENGARAFAPKVGEVQQEFDSLKEVY
;
A
#
# COMPACT_ATOMS: atom_id res chain seq x y z
N MET A 1 -28.02 1.39 -12.44
CA MET A 1 -27.04 1.68 -11.40
C MET A 1 -27.50 1.36 -10.02
N THR A 2 -28.68 1.76 -9.71
CA THR A 2 -29.21 1.59 -8.36
C THR A 2 -29.30 0.13 -7.93
N LYS A 3 -29.62 -0.75 -8.83
CA LYS A 3 -29.77 -2.16 -8.48
C LYS A 3 -28.48 -2.80 -7.98
N HIS A 4 -27.36 -2.26 -8.37
CA HIS A 4 -26.08 -2.79 -7.90
C HIS A 4 -25.90 -2.60 -6.41
N LYS A 5 -26.48 -1.55 -5.87
CA LYS A 5 -26.39 -1.28 -4.45
C LYS A 5 -27.03 -2.36 -3.61
N TYR A 6 -28.13 -2.90 -4.10
CA TYR A 6 -28.89 -3.86 -3.33
C TYR A 6 -28.19 -5.19 -3.15
N THR A 7 -27.38 -5.58 -4.15
CA THR A 7 -26.66 -6.83 -4.05
C THR A 7 -25.25 -6.64 -3.52
N ARG A 8 -24.64 -5.49 -3.83
CA ARG A 8 -23.23 -5.27 -3.53
C ARG A 8 -22.97 -4.73 -2.14
N SER A 9 -23.95 -4.08 -1.54
CA SER A 9 -23.77 -3.53 -0.22
C SER A 9 -23.93 -4.56 0.88
N GLN A 10 -24.31 -5.77 0.51
CA GLN A 10 -24.47 -6.84 1.48
C GLN A 10 -23.12 -7.47 1.81
N THR A 11 -22.71 -7.36 3.05
CA THR A 11 -21.46 -7.95 3.49
C THR A 11 -21.64 -8.48 4.90
N SER A 12 -20.96 -9.58 5.19
CA SER A 12 -20.91 -10.13 6.52
C SER A 12 -19.79 -9.51 7.35
N LEU A 13 -18.95 -8.67 6.73
CA LEU A 13 -17.87 -8.03 7.46
C LEU A 13 -18.40 -6.93 8.36
N HIS A 14 -17.87 -6.91 9.58
CA HIS A 14 -18.24 -5.88 10.53
C HIS A 14 -17.72 -4.50 10.04
N PRO A 15 -18.53 -3.43 10.20
CA PRO A 15 -18.08 -2.10 9.73
C PRO A 15 -16.72 -1.66 10.27
N GLU A 16 -16.41 -2.01 11.52
CA GLU A 16 -15.10 -1.65 12.08
C GLU A 16 -13.96 -2.38 11.37
N ILE A 17 -14.20 -3.61 10.95
CA ILE A 17 -13.20 -4.38 10.21
C ILE A 17 -13.00 -3.78 8.84
N ILE A 18 -14.08 -3.34 8.19
CA ILE A 18 -13.99 -2.69 6.88
C ILE A 18 -13.14 -1.42 6.97
N ASP A 19 -13.36 -0.63 8.01
CA ASP A 19 -12.59 0.59 8.21
C ASP A 19 -11.11 0.29 8.47
N LEU A 20 -10.84 -0.71 9.31
CA LEU A 20 -9.47 -1.11 9.61
C LEU A 20 -8.75 -1.61 8.38
N LEU A 21 -9.43 -2.39 7.54
CA LEU A 21 -8.82 -2.92 6.32
C LEU A 21 -8.56 -1.83 5.30
N ASN A 22 -9.49 -0.88 5.16
CA ASN A 22 -9.25 0.26 4.28
C ASN A 22 -8.09 1.13 4.78
N ASP A 23 -7.96 1.26 6.10
CA ASP A 23 -6.82 1.94 6.71
C ASP A 23 -5.52 1.22 6.37
N GLN A 24 -5.55 -0.10 6.45
CA GLN A 24 -4.36 -0.91 6.15
C GLN A 24 -3.96 -0.78 4.68
N VAL A 25 -4.94 -0.71 3.78
CA VAL A 25 -4.66 -0.45 2.36
C VAL A 25 -3.84 0.83 2.20
N SER A 26 -4.23 1.88 2.90
CA SER A 26 -3.52 3.16 2.83
C SER A 26 -2.11 3.05 3.39
N LYS A 27 -1.94 2.32 4.49
CA LYS A 27 -0.62 2.14 5.10
C LYS A 27 0.32 1.35 4.20
N GLU A 28 -0.19 0.30 3.55
CA GLU A 28 0.64 -0.48 2.64
C GLU A 28 1.02 0.33 1.41
N ALA A 29 0.09 1.14 0.90
CA ALA A 29 0.39 2.01 -0.23
C ALA A 29 1.47 3.02 0.11
N GLU A 30 1.39 3.62 1.30
CA GLU A 30 2.39 4.57 1.76
C GLU A 30 3.75 3.90 1.95
N ALA A 31 3.75 2.72 2.55
CA ALA A 31 4.98 1.96 2.75
C ALA A 31 5.64 1.61 1.42
N SER A 32 4.84 1.17 0.44
CA SER A 32 5.35 0.87 -0.89
C SER A 32 6.02 2.09 -1.51
N SER A 33 5.39 3.24 -1.41
CA SER A 33 5.91 4.48 -1.96
C SER A 33 7.21 4.90 -1.27
N LEU A 34 7.27 4.74 0.05
CA LEU A 34 8.48 5.08 0.80
C LEU A 34 9.64 4.16 0.44
N TYR A 35 9.38 2.86 0.33
CA TYR A 35 10.41 1.92 -0.11
C TYR A 35 10.92 2.26 -1.50
N LEU A 36 10.02 2.71 -2.38
CA LEU A 36 10.42 3.12 -3.72
C LEU A 36 11.35 4.32 -3.67
N ALA A 37 11.05 5.30 -2.81
CA ALA A 37 11.91 6.45 -2.62
C ALA A 37 13.28 6.05 -2.08
N MET A 38 13.30 5.13 -1.12
CA MET A 38 14.56 4.60 -0.56
C MET A 38 15.37 3.87 -1.63
N ALA A 39 14.69 3.08 -2.45
CA ALA A 39 15.35 2.34 -3.53
C ALA A 39 16.00 3.30 -4.54
N SER A 40 15.27 4.31 -4.93
CA SER A 40 15.78 5.30 -5.88
C SER A 40 16.98 6.04 -5.31
N TRP A 41 16.88 6.47 -4.06
CA TRP A 41 17.99 7.14 -3.39
C TRP A 41 19.23 6.23 -3.32
N ALA A 42 19.03 4.98 -2.92
CA ALA A 42 20.14 4.03 -2.78
C ALA A 42 20.80 3.77 -4.14
N GLU A 43 20.01 3.57 -5.17
CA GLU A 43 20.53 3.33 -6.51
C GLU A 43 21.32 4.53 -7.03
N TYR A 44 20.75 5.72 -6.86
CA TYR A 44 21.40 6.94 -7.30
C TYR A 44 22.75 7.16 -6.61
N ASN A 45 22.85 6.73 -5.35
CA ASN A 45 24.08 6.90 -4.57
C ASN A 45 25.02 5.69 -4.65
N GLY A 46 24.73 4.73 -5.51
CA GLY A 46 25.64 3.63 -5.79
C GLY A 46 25.49 2.42 -4.88
N TYR A 47 24.44 2.36 -4.09
CA TYR A 47 24.20 1.23 -3.18
C TYR A 47 23.26 0.21 -3.85
N SER A 48 23.80 -0.50 -4.84
CA SER A 48 22.99 -1.38 -5.70
C SER A 48 22.25 -2.47 -4.95
N ARG A 49 22.89 -3.11 -3.99
CA ARG A 49 22.25 -4.19 -3.24
C ARG A 49 21.13 -3.68 -2.36
N SER A 50 21.36 -2.56 -1.72
CA SER A 50 20.33 -1.94 -0.90
C SER A 50 19.16 -1.49 -1.75
N ALA A 51 19.43 -0.96 -2.93
CA ALA A 51 18.40 -0.56 -3.87
C ALA A 51 17.50 -1.74 -4.22
N GLU A 52 18.09 -2.89 -4.55
CA GLU A 52 17.30 -4.08 -4.87
C GLU A 52 16.43 -4.53 -3.71
N PHE A 53 16.99 -4.50 -2.52
CA PHE A 53 16.24 -4.83 -1.31
C PHE A 53 15.00 -3.94 -1.16
N PHE A 54 15.17 -2.65 -1.37
CA PHE A 54 14.06 -1.71 -1.23
C PHE A 54 13.06 -1.84 -2.37
N TYR A 55 13.51 -2.09 -3.60
CA TYR A 55 12.59 -2.33 -4.71
C TYR A 55 11.72 -3.55 -4.44
N ASP A 56 12.32 -4.62 -3.95
CA ASP A 56 11.58 -5.83 -3.63
C ASP A 56 10.54 -5.58 -2.55
N HIS A 57 10.89 -4.79 -1.54
CA HIS A 57 9.96 -4.44 -0.47
C HIS A 57 8.82 -3.55 -0.98
N ALA A 58 9.12 -2.64 -1.90
CA ALA A 58 8.07 -1.80 -2.49
C ALA A 58 7.03 -2.64 -3.20
N VAL A 59 7.47 -3.65 -3.96
CA VAL A 59 6.56 -4.55 -4.67
C VAL A 59 5.77 -5.39 -3.67
N GLU A 60 6.43 -5.89 -2.64
CA GLU A 60 5.81 -6.74 -1.62
C GLU A 60 4.67 -5.99 -0.90
N GLU A 61 4.93 -4.75 -0.50
CA GLU A 61 3.89 -3.94 0.15
C GLU A 61 2.73 -3.66 -0.78
N ARG A 62 3.01 -3.44 -2.05
CA ARG A 62 1.95 -3.23 -3.02
C ARG A 62 1.11 -4.49 -3.21
N ASP A 63 1.75 -5.65 -3.22
CA ASP A 63 1.02 -6.91 -3.31
C ASP A 63 0.12 -7.13 -2.10
N HIS A 64 0.60 -6.78 -0.90
CA HIS A 64 -0.20 -6.83 0.31
C HIS A 64 -1.43 -5.92 0.18
N MET A 65 -1.22 -4.70 -0.30
CA MET A 65 -2.29 -3.75 -0.52
C MET A 65 -3.35 -4.34 -1.45
N MET A 66 -2.92 -4.91 -2.56
CA MET A 66 -3.83 -5.47 -3.55
C MET A 66 -4.66 -6.63 -2.98
N LYS A 67 -4.06 -7.46 -2.15
CA LYS A 67 -4.78 -8.57 -1.53
C LYS A 67 -5.89 -8.07 -0.62
N ILE A 68 -5.60 -7.09 0.20
CA ILE A 68 -6.60 -6.52 1.12
C ILE A 68 -7.70 -5.84 0.31
N PHE A 69 -7.31 -5.07 -0.69
CA PHE A 69 -8.23 -4.34 -1.55
C PHE A 69 -9.24 -5.29 -2.20
N ARG A 70 -8.74 -6.34 -2.81
CA ARG A 70 -9.59 -7.33 -3.46
C ARG A 70 -10.46 -8.10 -2.48
N PHE A 71 -9.90 -8.44 -1.33
CA PHE A 71 -10.64 -9.14 -0.28
C PHE A 71 -11.88 -8.35 0.11
N LEU A 72 -11.74 -7.04 0.31
CA LEU A 72 -12.88 -6.21 0.68
C LEU A 72 -13.99 -6.29 -0.36
N ASN A 73 -13.64 -6.05 -1.63
CA ASN A 73 -14.64 -6.04 -2.70
C ASN A 73 -15.24 -7.43 -2.92
N GLU A 74 -14.44 -8.47 -2.79
CA GLU A 74 -14.93 -9.85 -2.96
C GLU A 74 -15.90 -10.25 -1.87
N ASN A 75 -15.84 -9.58 -0.73
CA ASN A 75 -16.71 -9.86 0.40
C ASN A 75 -17.86 -8.86 0.54
N GLY A 76 -18.16 -8.14 -0.53
CA GLY A 76 -19.31 -7.24 -0.58
C GLY A 76 -19.10 -5.91 0.12
N ALA A 77 -17.90 -5.62 0.58
CA ALA A 77 -17.57 -4.32 1.13
C ALA A 77 -16.89 -3.49 0.05
N ARG A 78 -16.77 -2.20 0.30
CA ARG A 78 -16.10 -1.35 -0.68
C ARG A 78 -14.69 -1.02 -0.23
N ALA A 79 -13.71 -1.31 -1.10
CA ALA A 79 -12.35 -0.86 -0.91
C ALA A 79 -12.21 0.51 -1.56
N PHE A 80 -11.46 1.40 -0.93
CA PHE A 80 -11.21 2.73 -1.46
C PHE A 80 -9.76 2.86 -1.87
N ALA A 81 -9.54 3.38 -3.08
CA ALA A 81 -8.17 3.60 -3.55
C ALA A 81 -7.47 4.56 -2.58
N PRO A 82 -6.26 4.23 -2.16
CA PRO A 82 -5.59 5.04 -1.16
C PRO A 82 -5.16 6.39 -1.72
N LYS A 83 -5.15 7.38 -0.85
CA LYS A 83 -4.66 8.69 -1.20
C LYS A 83 -3.16 8.62 -1.42
N VAL A 84 -2.70 9.22 -2.50
CA VAL A 84 -1.26 9.30 -2.78
C VAL A 84 -0.73 10.56 -2.10
N GLY A 85 0.20 10.36 -1.18
CA GLY A 85 0.80 11.47 -0.45
C GLY A 85 2.28 11.56 -0.74
N GLU A 86 2.90 12.59 -0.22
CA GLU A 86 4.33 12.75 -0.34
C GLU A 86 5.05 11.86 0.67
N VAL A 87 6.16 11.30 0.23
CA VAL A 87 7.04 10.56 1.14
C VAL A 87 8.42 11.21 1.10
N GLN A 88 9.22 10.92 2.11
CA GLN A 88 10.59 11.42 2.16
C GLN A 88 11.36 10.90 0.95
N GLN A 89 12.09 11.79 0.28
CA GLN A 89 12.84 11.45 -0.93
C GLN A 89 14.34 11.49 -0.72
N GLU A 90 14.80 12.33 0.23
CA GLU A 90 16.21 12.52 0.49
C GLU A 90 16.59 11.92 1.83
N PHE A 91 17.73 11.26 1.86
CA PHE A 91 18.22 10.61 3.09
C PHE A 91 19.70 10.98 3.28
N ASP A 92 20.10 11.14 4.53
CA ASP A 92 21.48 11.58 4.81
C ASP A 92 22.49 10.47 4.64
N SER A 93 22.08 9.23 4.84
CA SER A 93 23.01 8.10 4.76
C SER A 93 22.25 6.81 4.58
N LEU A 94 22.97 5.76 4.21
CA LEU A 94 22.37 4.43 4.09
C LEU A 94 21.82 3.96 5.44
N LYS A 95 22.43 4.38 6.53
CA LYS A 95 21.96 4.04 7.86
C LYS A 95 20.57 4.61 8.12
N GLU A 96 20.27 5.78 7.59
CA GLU A 96 18.98 6.42 7.78
C GLU A 96 17.84 5.65 7.10
N VAL A 97 18.11 5.03 5.94
CA VAL A 97 17.08 4.30 5.22
C VAL A 97 16.84 2.89 5.78
N TYR A 98 17.73 2.37 6.59
CA TYR A 98 17.52 1.12 7.29
C TYR A 98 16.93 1.40 8.66
#